data_26fd5300ce4104ea630b007d25fa99c6
#
_entry.id   26fd5300ce4104ea630b007d25fa99c6
#
_cell.length_a   1.000
_cell.length_b   1.000
_cell.length_c   1.000
_cell.angle_alpha   90.00
_cell.angle_beta   90.00
_cell.angle_gamma   90.00
#
_symmetry.space_group_name_H-M   'P 1'
#
loop_
_entity.id
_entity.type
_entity.pdbx_description
1 polymer ?
#
loop_
_entity_poly.entity_id
_entity_poly.type
_entity_poly.pdbx_seq_one_letter_code
_entity_poly.pdbx_strand_id
1 'polypeptide(L)'
;MSEQKPIKTEGALSMASVTSQFLLPAEKLVGVGFRCWLSGYQSGAIQSWETCWSYYRRELGAEAARKAVTDLASWVNMVRVHSIRDIELLPPKCPSFCRDECLAVSLIAASQHDACPALQACAYALMGANEIEPVLKTARDFARTLESANIILGQDLVGERSGRSLH
;
A
#
# COMPACT_ATOMS: atom_id res chain seq x y z
N MET A 1 -13.71 -23.94 -42.36
CA MET A 1 -12.74 -24.17 -41.27
C MET A 1 -12.22 -22.81 -40.80
N SER A 2 -12.81 -22.28 -39.77
CA SER A 2 -12.41 -21.03 -39.19
C SER A 2 -11.53 -21.31 -37.99
N GLU A 3 -10.24 -21.12 -38.16
CA GLU A 3 -9.32 -21.09 -37.04
C GLU A 3 -9.54 -19.83 -36.24
N GLN A 4 -10.17 -19.96 -35.06
CA GLN A 4 -10.21 -18.90 -34.12
C GLN A 4 -8.85 -18.80 -33.44
N LYS A 5 -8.07 -17.80 -33.79
CA LYS A 5 -6.89 -17.42 -33.07
C LYS A 5 -7.28 -17.06 -31.63
N PRO A 6 -6.63 -17.61 -30.61
CA PRO A 6 -6.86 -17.15 -29.25
C PRO A 6 -6.46 -15.69 -29.14
N ILE A 7 -7.37 -14.89 -28.65
CA ILE A 7 -7.12 -13.49 -28.33
C ILE A 7 -6.11 -13.49 -27.17
N LYS A 8 -4.88 -13.11 -27.50
CA LYS A 8 -3.85 -12.93 -26.48
C LYS A 8 -4.17 -11.66 -25.67
N THR A 9 -4.79 -11.85 -24.53
CA THR A 9 -4.97 -10.80 -23.52
C THR A 9 -3.77 -10.72 -22.58
N GLU A 10 -2.58 -11.00 -23.07
CA GLU A 10 -1.37 -11.05 -22.23
C GLU A 10 -0.79 -9.67 -21.89
N GLY A 11 -1.19 -8.61 -22.58
CA GLY A 11 -0.58 -7.29 -22.41
C GLY A 11 -1.07 -6.47 -21.21
N ALA A 12 -2.30 -6.70 -20.75
CA ALA A 12 -2.91 -5.86 -19.71
C ALA A 12 -2.66 -6.34 -18.28
N LEU A 13 -2.32 -7.62 -18.08
CA LEU A 13 -2.11 -8.21 -16.76
C LEU A 13 -0.66 -8.17 -16.28
N SER A 14 0.32 -8.01 -17.17
CA SER A 14 1.74 -8.10 -16.79
C SER A 14 2.29 -6.79 -16.19
N MET A 15 1.62 -5.66 -16.39
CA MET A 15 2.08 -4.36 -15.88
C MET A 15 1.51 -4.00 -14.50
N ALA A 16 0.43 -4.64 -14.10
CA ALA A 16 -0.28 -4.29 -12.87
C ALA A 16 0.13 -5.15 -11.66
N SER A 17 0.74 -6.31 -11.86
CA SER A 17 1.08 -7.21 -10.77
C SER A 17 2.55 -7.17 -10.45
N VAL A 18 2.91 -6.54 -9.34
CA VAL A 18 4.18 -6.80 -8.69
C VAL A 18 4.03 -8.10 -7.91
N THR A 19 4.94 -9.03 -8.13
CA THR A 19 4.90 -10.36 -7.54
C THR A 19 4.92 -10.30 -6.01
N SER A 20 3.81 -10.67 -5.39
CA SER A 20 3.63 -10.69 -3.94
C SER A 20 4.50 -11.69 -3.20
N GLN A 21 5.13 -12.62 -3.93
CA GLN A 21 5.94 -13.69 -3.34
C GLN A 21 7.19 -13.18 -2.60
N PHE A 22 7.55 -11.92 -2.78
CA PHE A 22 8.72 -11.30 -2.14
C PHE A 22 8.35 -10.38 -0.97
N LEU A 23 7.05 -10.24 -0.65
CA LEU A 23 6.63 -9.37 0.44
C LEU A 23 6.75 -10.08 1.79
N LEU A 24 7.48 -9.45 2.69
CA LEU A 24 7.57 -9.88 4.09
C LEU A 24 6.21 -9.71 4.79
N PRO A 25 5.97 -10.42 5.92
CA PRO A 25 4.72 -10.28 6.67
C PRO A 25 4.39 -8.84 7.05
N ALA A 26 5.38 -8.02 7.39
CA ALA A 26 5.19 -6.60 7.71
C ALA A 26 4.65 -5.81 6.51
N GLU A 27 5.21 -6.03 5.34
CA GLU A 27 4.81 -5.39 4.09
C GLU A 27 3.39 -5.80 3.69
N LYS A 28 3.11 -7.08 3.84
CA LYS A 28 1.78 -7.64 3.59
C LYS A 28 0.72 -7.02 4.50
N LEU A 29 1.05 -6.81 5.77
CA LEU A 29 0.17 -6.17 6.74
C LEU A 29 -0.23 -4.76 6.26
N VAL A 30 0.75 -3.96 5.84
CA VAL A 30 0.50 -2.60 5.32
C VAL A 30 -0.31 -2.64 4.02
N GLY A 31 0.06 -3.49 3.07
CA GLY A 31 -0.61 -3.60 1.77
C GLY A 31 -2.07 -4.03 1.90
N VAL A 32 -2.34 -5.04 2.71
CA VAL A 32 -3.72 -5.51 2.97
C VAL A 32 -4.51 -4.43 3.70
N GLY A 33 -3.92 -3.78 4.70
CA GLY A 33 -4.57 -2.68 5.42
C GLY A 33 -4.97 -1.54 4.48
N PHE A 34 -4.05 -1.10 3.64
CA PHE A 34 -4.29 -0.04 2.65
C PHE A 34 -5.44 -0.42 1.71
N ARG A 35 -5.37 -1.61 1.13
CA ARG A 35 -6.40 -2.15 0.21
C ARG A 35 -7.77 -2.16 0.87
N CYS A 36 -7.89 -2.80 2.02
CA CYS A 36 -9.16 -2.96 2.70
C CYS A 36 -9.75 -1.61 3.13
N TRP A 37 -8.91 -0.72 3.66
CA TRP A 37 -9.38 0.56 4.18
C TRP A 37 -9.82 1.48 3.05
N LEU A 38 -9.02 1.62 2.00
CA LEU A 38 -9.37 2.45 0.84
C LEU A 38 -10.58 1.88 0.09
N SER A 39 -10.65 0.56 -0.06
CA SER A 39 -11.81 -0.12 -0.67
C SER A 39 -13.11 0.18 0.10
N GLY A 40 -13.04 0.19 1.44
CA GLY A 40 -14.17 0.56 2.28
C GLY A 40 -14.65 1.99 2.03
N TYR A 41 -13.73 2.93 1.88
CA TYR A 41 -14.07 4.32 1.53
C TYR A 41 -14.67 4.44 0.14
N GLN A 42 -14.16 3.70 -0.83
CA GLN A 42 -14.64 3.75 -2.22
C GLN A 42 -16.01 3.10 -2.42
N SER A 43 -16.26 2.00 -1.74
CA SER A 43 -17.49 1.20 -1.91
C SER A 43 -18.54 1.42 -0.84
N GLY A 44 -18.18 2.01 0.30
CA GLY A 44 -19.02 2.11 1.47
C GLY A 44 -19.25 0.76 2.17
N ALA A 45 -18.47 -0.26 1.83
CA ALA A 45 -18.63 -1.61 2.38
C ALA A 45 -17.92 -1.72 3.74
N ILE A 46 -18.70 -1.81 4.81
CA ILE A 46 -18.21 -1.98 6.19
C ILE A 46 -17.39 -3.26 6.33
N GLN A 47 -17.71 -4.30 5.57
CA GLN A 47 -17.02 -5.59 5.59
C GLN A 47 -15.51 -5.45 5.29
N SER A 48 -15.13 -4.49 4.45
CA SER A 48 -13.72 -4.24 4.16
C SER A 48 -12.97 -3.79 5.41
N TRP A 49 -13.57 -2.91 6.21
CA TRP A 49 -12.98 -2.43 7.46
C TRP A 49 -12.97 -3.52 8.54
N GLU A 50 -14.02 -4.33 8.63
CA GLU A 50 -14.07 -5.48 9.54
C GLU A 50 -12.99 -6.51 9.20
N THR A 51 -12.77 -6.77 7.93
CA THR A 51 -11.68 -7.65 7.46
C THR A 51 -10.32 -7.13 7.87
N CYS A 52 -10.07 -5.84 7.68
CA CYS A 52 -8.84 -5.18 8.10
C CYS A 52 -8.64 -5.30 9.62
N TRP A 53 -9.68 -4.97 10.39
CA TRP A 53 -9.64 -5.06 11.85
C TRP A 53 -9.30 -6.46 12.33
N SER A 54 -9.98 -7.47 11.79
CA SER A 54 -9.75 -8.88 12.14
C SER A 54 -8.33 -9.33 11.84
N TYR A 55 -7.80 -8.90 10.69
CA TYR A 55 -6.43 -9.22 10.28
C TYR A 55 -5.40 -8.58 11.21
N TYR A 56 -5.52 -7.28 11.48
CA TYR A 56 -4.63 -6.55 12.37
C TYR A 56 -4.68 -7.09 13.81
N ARG A 57 -5.89 -7.39 14.29
CA ARG A 57 -6.06 -7.97 15.63
C ARG A 57 -5.37 -9.32 15.77
N ARG A 58 -5.44 -10.14 14.73
CA ARG A 58 -4.78 -11.45 14.73
C ARG A 58 -3.27 -11.30 14.74
N GLU A 59 -2.72 -10.37 13.97
CA GLU A 59 -1.28 -10.21 13.81
C GLU A 59 -0.65 -9.42 14.97
N LEU A 60 -1.33 -8.44 15.54
CA LEU A 60 -0.77 -7.50 16.52
C LEU A 60 -1.34 -7.64 17.94
N GLY A 61 -2.47 -8.32 18.11
CA GLY A 61 -3.25 -8.28 19.33
C GLY A 61 -4.17 -7.07 19.38
N ALA A 62 -5.16 -7.10 20.29
CA ALA A 62 -6.27 -6.13 20.29
C ALA A 62 -5.82 -4.68 20.55
N GLU A 63 -4.91 -4.47 21.49
CA GLU A 63 -4.46 -3.12 21.87
C GLU A 63 -3.62 -2.46 20.78
N ALA A 64 -2.58 -3.13 20.30
CA ALA A 64 -1.71 -2.64 19.23
C ALA A 64 -2.50 -2.48 17.93
N ALA A 65 -3.41 -3.39 17.62
CA ALA A 65 -4.26 -3.30 16.44
C ALA A 65 -5.16 -2.07 16.46
N ARG A 66 -5.73 -1.71 17.60
CA ARG A 66 -6.59 -0.53 17.73
C ARG A 66 -5.85 0.73 17.33
N LYS A 67 -4.64 0.92 17.84
CA LYS A 67 -3.82 2.09 17.51
C LYS A 67 -3.38 2.07 16.04
N ALA A 68 -2.89 0.92 15.57
CA ALA A 68 -2.43 0.77 14.20
C ALA A 68 -3.55 1.04 13.18
N VAL A 69 -4.74 0.50 13.40
CA VAL A 69 -5.90 0.71 12.51
C VAL A 69 -6.37 2.18 12.54
N THR A 70 -6.31 2.83 13.70
CA THR A 70 -6.66 4.27 13.81
C THR A 70 -5.70 5.12 12.97
N ASP A 71 -4.40 4.88 13.06
CA ASP A 71 -3.40 5.61 12.28
C ASP A 71 -3.47 5.25 10.79
N LEU A 72 -3.71 3.98 10.47
CA LEU A 72 -3.95 3.51 9.11
C LEU A 72 -5.15 4.25 8.48
N ALA A 73 -6.26 4.33 9.20
CA ALA A 73 -7.47 5.02 8.75
C ALA A 73 -7.19 6.50 8.46
N SER A 74 -6.46 7.17 9.33
CA SER A 74 -6.07 8.57 9.15
C SER A 74 -5.20 8.77 7.92
N TRP A 75 -4.19 7.91 7.74
CA TRP A 75 -3.30 7.96 6.57
C TRP A 75 -4.06 7.70 5.28
N VAL A 76 -4.83 6.62 5.19
CA VAL A 76 -5.60 6.28 3.99
C VAL A 76 -6.61 7.38 3.65
N ASN A 77 -7.24 8.00 4.66
CA ASN A 77 -8.15 9.11 4.43
C ASN A 77 -7.42 10.33 3.83
N MET A 78 -6.22 10.63 4.31
CA MET A 78 -5.42 11.72 3.73
C MET A 78 -5.02 11.42 2.29
N VAL A 79 -4.63 10.20 1.99
CA VAL A 79 -4.35 9.76 0.61
C VAL A 79 -5.59 9.97 -0.27
N ARG A 80 -6.74 9.52 0.20
CA ARG A 80 -8.01 9.65 -0.54
C ARG A 80 -8.40 11.12 -0.82
N VAL A 81 -8.27 11.96 0.19
CA VAL A 81 -8.68 13.37 0.11
C VAL A 81 -7.75 14.18 -0.80
N HIS A 82 -6.46 13.92 -0.74
CA HIS A 82 -5.45 14.70 -1.46
C HIS A 82 -5.04 14.12 -2.81
N SER A 83 -5.45 12.90 -3.12
CA SER A 83 -5.16 12.30 -4.42
C SER A 83 -5.98 12.97 -5.53
N ILE A 84 -5.31 13.34 -6.62
CA ILE A 84 -5.96 13.90 -7.83
C ILE A 84 -6.11 12.85 -8.93
N ARG A 85 -5.68 11.63 -8.69
CA ARG A 85 -5.82 10.50 -9.61
C ARG A 85 -6.56 9.35 -8.93
N ASP A 86 -7.14 8.48 -9.72
CA ASP A 86 -7.73 7.26 -9.21
C ASP A 86 -6.61 6.30 -8.76
N ILE A 87 -6.78 5.75 -7.58
CA ILE A 87 -5.85 4.76 -7.02
C ILE A 87 -6.40 3.37 -7.30
N GLU A 88 -5.60 2.56 -7.97
CA GLU A 88 -5.96 1.19 -8.31
C GLU A 88 -5.76 0.27 -7.12
N LEU A 89 -6.73 -0.62 -6.91
CA LEU A 89 -6.68 -1.67 -5.91
C LEU A 89 -6.99 -3.00 -6.58
N LEU A 90 -6.30 -4.05 -6.17
CA LEU A 90 -6.68 -5.41 -6.55
C LEU A 90 -7.85 -5.91 -5.68
N PRO A 91 -8.57 -6.97 -6.13
CA PRO A 91 -9.66 -7.53 -5.34
C PRO A 91 -9.21 -7.97 -3.94
N PRO A 92 -10.11 -7.94 -2.93
CA PRO A 92 -9.74 -8.18 -1.53
C PRO A 92 -8.98 -9.47 -1.27
N LYS A 93 -9.28 -10.53 -1.99
CA LYS A 93 -8.65 -11.85 -1.80
C LYS A 93 -7.46 -12.11 -2.71
N CYS A 94 -7.06 -11.14 -3.52
CA CYS A 94 -5.92 -11.30 -4.42
C CYS A 94 -4.62 -11.40 -3.60
N PRO A 95 -3.80 -12.45 -3.82
CA PRO A 95 -2.54 -12.59 -3.09
C PRO A 95 -1.45 -11.64 -3.57
N SER A 96 -1.63 -11.02 -4.73
CA SER A 96 -0.70 -10.06 -5.33
C SER A 96 -1.06 -8.63 -4.98
N PHE A 97 -0.12 -7.71 -5.18
CA PHE A 97 -0.33 -6.27 -5.02
C PHE A 97 -0.06 -5.55 -6.34
N CYS A 98 -0.92 -4.57 -6.67
CA CYS A 98 -0.70 -3.75 -7.86
C CYS A 98 0.33 -2.65 -7.57
N ARG A 99 0.66 -1.87 -8.61
CA ARG A 99 1.65 -0.80 -8.50
C ARG A 99 1.29 0.21 -7.41
N ASP A 100 0.04 0.66 -7.35
CA ASP A 100 -0.40 1.65 -6.37
C ASP A 100 -0.34 1.12 -4.94
N GLU A 101 -0.72 -0.12 -4.73
CA GLU A 101 -0.59 -0.79 -3.44
C GLU A 101 0.88 -0.93 -3.02
N CYS A 102 1.75 -1.25 -3.96
CA CYS A 102 3.20 -1.32 -3.71
C CYS A 102 3.80 0.06 -3.39
N LEU A 103 3.32 1.13 -4.04
CA LEU A 103 3.70 2.50 -3.72
C LEU A 103 3.31 2.86 -2.28
N ALA A 104 2.11 2.46 -1.86
CA ALA A 104 1.64 2.68 -0.50
C ALA A 104 2.54 1.96 0.53
N VAL A 105 2.88 0.70 0.28
CA VAL A 105 3.81 -0.07 1.15
C VAL A 105 5.18 0.59 1.19
N SER A 106 5.72 0.99 0.03
CA SER A 106 7.03 1.66 -0.07
C SER A 106 7.05 3.00 0.66
N LEU A 107 5.92 3.72 0.68
CA LEU A 107 5.77 4.98 1.40
C LEU A 107 5.97 4.78 2.90
N ILE A 108 5.38 3.73 3.47
CA ILE A 108 5.54 3.41 4.89
C ILE A 108 6.96 2.92 5.19
N ALA A 109 7.54 2.08 4.33
CA ALA A 109 8.93 1.65 4.47
C ALA A 109 9.89 2.85 4.47
N ALA A 110 9.72 3.77 3.52
CA ALA A 110 10.52 4.99 3.45
C ALA A 110 10.34 5.88 4.69
N SER A 111 9.14 5.90 5.27
CA SER A 111 8.88 6.63 6.52
C SER A 111 9.63 6.02 7.70
N GLN A 112 9.70 4.69 7.79
CA GLN A 112 10.44 4.01 8.86
C GLN A 112 11.96 4.21 8.76
N HIS A 113 12.48 4.27 7.54
CA HIS A 113 13.92 4.35 7.30
C HIS A 113 14.43 5.77 7.00
N ASP A 114 13.61 6.78 7.24
CA ASP A 114 13.93 8.22 7.01
C ASP A 114 14.48 8.50 5.60
N ALA A 115 14.02 7.74 4.62
CA ALA A 115 14.45 7.88 3.23
C ALA A 115 13.65 8.98 2.52
N CYS A 116 13.92 10.25 2.86
CA CYS A 116 13.15 11.40 2.40
C CYS A 116 12.96 11.50 0.87
N PRO A 117 13.97 11.30 0.02
CA PRO A 117 13.76 11.34 -1.42
C PRO A 117 12.78 10.26 -1.90
N ALA A 118 12.90 9.03 -1.39
CA ALA A 118 12.01 7.93 -1.73
C ALA A 118 10.60 8.16 -1.19
N LEU A 119 10.50 8.70 0.01
CA LEU A 119 9.23 9.06 0.66
C LEU A 119 8.43 10.04 -0.21
N GLN A 120 9.05 11.13 -0.63
CA GLN A 120 8.41 12.12 -1.51
C GLN A 120 8.04 11.53 -2.87
N ALA A 121 8.96 10.79 -3.48
CA ALA A 121 8.73 10.16 -4.78
C ALA A 121 7.54 9.19 -4.77
N CYS A 122 7.43 8.37 -3.73
CA CYS A 122 6.30 7.45 -3.56
C CYS A 122 4.98 8.19 -3.38
N ALA A 123 4.98 9.26 -2.58
CA ALA A 123 3.79 10.08 -2.36
C ALA A 123 3.32 10.76 -3.65
N TYR A 124 4.23 11.38 -4.40
CA TYR A 124 3.91 11.99 -5.69
C TYR A 124 3.35 10.96 -6.68
N ALA A 125 4.01 9.81 -6.78
CA ALA A 125 3.58 8.75 -7.71
C ALA A 125 2.21 8.20 -7.35
N LEU A 126 1.92 8.04 -6.06
CA LEU A 126 0.65 7.50 -5.58
C LEU A 126 -0.49 8.50 -5.76
N MET A 127 -0.27 9.74 -5.43
CA MET A 127 -1.33 10.76 -5.36
C MET A 127 -1.49 11.57 -6.64
N GLY A 128 -0.44 11.68 -7.44
CA GLY A 128 -0.44 12.56 -8.61
C GLY A 128 -0.51 14.05 -8.26
N ALA A 129 -0.36 14.42 -6.99
CA ALA A 129 -0.53 15.77 -6.49
C ALA A 129 0.75 16.28 -5.84
N ASN A 130 0.91 17.62 -5.81
CA ASN A 130 2.07 18.28 -5.21
C ASN A 130 1.92 18.50 -3.70
N GLU A 131 0.69 18.57 -3.21
CA GLU A 131 0.42 18.76 -1.79
C GLU A 131 0.43 17.44 -1.05
N ILE A 132 1.62 17.00 -0.67
CA ILE A 132 1.85 15.69 -0.07
C ILE A 132 2.04 15.73 1.46
N GLU A 133 2.28 16.90 2.04
CA GLU A 133 2.66 17.02 3.46
C GLU A 133 1.66 16.41 4.43
N PRO A 134 0.33 16.60 4.28
CA PRO A 134 -0.64 15.94 5.16
C PRO A 134 -0.56 14.40 5.09
N VAL A 135 -0.30 13.85 3.92
CA VAL A 135 -0.13 12.41 3.72
C VAL A 135 1.16 11.93 4.36
N LEU A 136 2.27 12.67 4.19
CA LEU A 136 3.55 12.32 4.78
C LEU A 136 3.49 12.31 6.31
N LYS A 137 2.79 13.28 6.90
CA LYS A 137 2.62 13.34 8.35
C LYS A 137 1.90 12.11 8.88
N THR A 138 0.76 11.76 8.30
CA THR A 138 -0.03 10.59 8.73
C THR A 138 0.69 9.27 8.43
N ALA A 139 1.44 9.20 7.33
CA ALA A 139 2.28 8.05 7.02
C ALA A 139 3.36 7.82 8.07
N ARG A 140 4.02 8.89 8.52
CA ARG A 140 5.03 8.82 9.59
C ARG A 140 4.42 8.39 10.91
N ASP A 141 3.23 8.88 11.25
CA ASP A 141 2.54 8.48 12.48
C ASP A 141 2.20 6.99 12.45
N PHE A 142 1.68 6.50 11.35
CA PHE A 142 1.40 5.08 11.17
C PHE A 142 2.68 4.22 11.20
N ALA A 143 3.74 4.68 10.54
CA ALA A 143 5.04 4.02 10.55
C ALA A 143 5.60 3.86 11.97
N ARG A 144 5.53 4.90 12.81
CA ARG A 144 5.97 4.86 14.21
C ARG A 144 5.13 3.90 15.03
N THR A 145 3.84 3.85 14.80
CA THR A 145 2.95 2.91 15.50
C THR A 145 3.31 1.47 15.16
N LEU A 146 3.62 1.18 13.90
CA LEU A 146 4.10 -0.14 13.49
C LEU A 146 5.45 -0.48 14.13
N GLU A 147 6.38 0.46 14.19
CA GLU A 147 7.67 0.28 14.86
C GLU A 147 7.49 -0.06 16.35
N SER A 148 6.58 0.62 17.02
CA SER A 148 6.24 0.36 18.42
C SER A 148 5.69 -1.05 18.64
N ALA A 149 5.11 -1.65 17.61
CA ALA A 149 4.62 -3.03 17.62
C ALA A 149 5.65 -4.03 17.06
N ASN A 150 6.89 -3.61 16.88
CA ASN A 150 7.99 -4.39 16.28
C ASN A 150 7.71 -4.84 14.85
N ILE A 151 6.93 -4.07 14.11
CA ILE A 151 6.64 -4.31 12.70
C ILE A 151 7.54 -3.39 11.87
N ILE A 152 8.60 -3.95 11.31
CA ILE A 152 9.61 -3.22 10.53
C ILE A 152 9.58 -3.72 9.09
N LEU A 153 9.39 -2.79 8.14
CA LEU A 153 9.41 -3.09 6.72
C LEU A 153 10.86 -3.15 6.21
N GLY A 154 11.08 -3.92 5.15
CA GLY A 154 12.42 -4.09 4.59
C GLY A 154 12.96 -2.81 3.94
N GLN A 155 14.27 -2.57 4.12
CA GLN A 155 14.98 -1.48 3.45
C GLN A 155 15.06 -1.64 1.93
N ASP A 156 15.02 -2.87 1.45
CA ASP A 156 15.15 -3.20 0.03
C ASP A 156 14.07 -2.54 -0.84
N LEU A 157 12.89 -2.30 -0.26
CA LEU A 157 11.80 -1.59 -0.93
C LEU A 157 12.17 -0.14 -1.26
N VAL A 158 13.10 0.45 -0.53
CA VAL A 158 13.53 1.84 -0.69
C VAL A 158 14.70 1.94 -1.66
N GLY A 159 15.55 0.91 -1.74
CA GLY A 159 16.79 0.90 -2.51
C GLY A 159 16.68 0.46 -3.97
N GLU A 160 15.76 -0.40 -4.30
CA GLU A 160 15.69 -1.01 -5.65
C GLU A 160 15.29 -0.05 -6.77
N ARG A 161 14.74 1.11 -6.44
CA ARG A 161 14.34 2.10 -7.45
C ARG A 161 15.44 3.09 -7.83
N SER A 162 16.51 3.18 -7.04
CA SER A 162 17.66 4.04 -7.38
C SER A 162 18.66 3.38 -8.32
N GLY A 163 18.61 2.07 -8.50
CA GLY A 163 19.61 1.32 -9.25
C GLY A 163 19.26 0.99 -10.70
N ARG A 164 18.03 1.28 -11.17
CA ARG A 164 17.62 0.91 -12.52
C ARG A 164 17.54 2.05 -13.52
N SER A 165 18.15 3.18 -13.21
CA SER A 165 18.20 4.29 -14.16
C SER A 165 19.61 4.50 -14.69
N LEU A 166 20.26 3.49 -15.23
CA LEU A 166 21.46 3.67 -16.06
C LEU A 166 21.75 2.37 -16.81
N HIS A 167 21.09 2.25 -17.94
CA HIS A 167 21.69 1.63 -19.16
C HIS A 167 20.66 1.57 -20.24
#